data_5a052c3683646e3f206f4bac9a2b0311
#
_entry.id   5a052c3683646e3f206f4bac9a2b0311
#
_cell.length_a   1.000
_cell.length_b   1.000
_cell.length_c   1.000
_cell.angle_alpha   90.00
_cell.angle_beta   90.00
_cell.angle_gamma   90.00
#
_symmetry.space_group_name_H-M   'P 1'
#
loop_
_entity.id
_entity.type
_entity.pdbx_description
1 polymer ?
#
loop_
_entity_poly.entity_id
_entity_poly.type
_entity_poly.pdbx_seq_one_letter_code
_entity_poly.pdbx_strand_id
1 'polypeptide(L)'
;MKYRCLLTLLLLWTALHLQAQLTYGNTGLLHAPSAEMQKDKTVLIGGNFLNKELTPGTWYYHTYNYYLNVTIFPWLEVGYTCTLFKAEALGLAPYGYSGFTNQDRYFSLRLRVLKEGQLWKHMPAIVVGTSDPYTESGANPNGQLSSVDSNGYFCRFYVAATKHLPIGNEEIGIHLSYLYNRRIDYHLNGPAVGITWNPSRHPQLRLIAEYDAKDIAVGATYLLFNHLHAQVEMQRMKYFSGGLCYKIYLK
;
A
#
# COMPACT_ATOMS: atom_id res chain seq x y z
N MET A 1 -37.46 24.94 2.35
CA MET A 1 -36.42 24.88 1.34
C MET A 1 -35.00 25.19 1.87
N LYS A 2 -34.81 26.12 2.81
CA LYS A 2 -33.46 26.51 3.33
C LYS A 2 -32.68 25.37 4.02
N TYR A 3 -33.35 24.46 4.72
CA TYR A 3 -32.67 23.35 5.44
C TYR A 3 -32.20 22.20 4.54
N ARG A 4 -32.78 22.03 3.35
CA ARG A 4 -32.30 21.02 2.38
C ARG A 4 -30.99 21.44 1.71
N CYS A 5 -30.79 22.72 1.45
CA CYS A 5 -29.52 23.25 0.93
C CYS A 5 -28.40 23.19 1.97
N LEU A 6 -28.71 23.37 3.25
CA LEU A 6 -27.70 23.27 4.33
C LEU A 6 -27.25 21.82 4.53
N LEU A 7 -28.18 20.87 4.45
CA LEU A 7 -27.85 19.44 4.55
C LEU A 7 -27.03 18.94 3.37
N THR A 8 -27.31 19.43 2.15
CA THR A 8 -26.51 19.12 0.96
C THR A 8 -25.13 19.78 0.99
N LEU A 9 -25.02 21.00 1.55
CA LEU A 9 -23.70 21.62 1.76
C LEU A 9 -22.87 20.92 2.84
N LEU A 10 -23.48 20.44 3.91
CA LEU A 10 -22.80 19.64 4.95
C LEU A 10 -22.38 18.25 4.44
N LEU A 11 -23.16 17.65 3.54
CA LEU A 11 -22.79 16.39 2.88
C LEU A 11 -21.66 16.55 1.85
N LEU A 12 -21.52 17.72 1.24
CA LEU A 12 -20.43 18.05 0.32
C LEU A 12 -19.10 18.35 1.02
N TRP A 13 -19.11 18.64 2.31
CA TRP A 13 -17.88 18.91 3.09
C TRP A 13 -17.23 17.67 3.70
N THR A 14 -17.86 16.52 3.62
CA THR A 14 -17.27 15.24 3.99
C THR A 14 -16.98 14.38 2.75
N ALA A 15 -16.38 14.95 1.73
CA ALA A 15 -15.69 14.13 0.74
C ALA A 15 -14.54 13.42 1.48
N LEU A 16 -14.85 12.30 2.09
CA LEU A 16 -13.86 11.37 2.60
C LEU A 16 -13.08 10.89 1.37
N HIS A 17 -11.94 11.52 1.13
CA HIS A 17 -11.03 11.03 0.10
C HIS A 17 -10.70 9.59 0.44
N LEU A 18 -11.21 8.67 -0.37
CA LEU A 18 -10.92 7.27 -0.24
C LEU A 18 -9.48 7.07 -0.70
N GLN A 19 -8.58 6.80 0.24
CA GLN A 19 -7.21 6.41 -0.07
C GLN A 19 -7.12 4.90 -0.04
N ALA A 20 -6.52 4.32 -1.08
CA ALA A 20 -6.21 2.92 -1.12
C ALA A 20 -5.12 2.57 -0.11
N GLN A 21 -5.08 1.32 0.29
CA GLN A 21 -4.05 0.76 1.14
C GLN A 21 -3.19 -0.16 0.28
N LEU A 22 -1.88 0.07 0.27
CA LEU A 22 -0.96 -0.86 -0.38
C LEU A 22 -1.12 -2.25 0.19
N THR A 23 -1.04 -3.24 -0.66
CA THR A 23 -0.96 -4.65 -0.29
C THR A 23 0.16 -4.94 0.72
N TYR A 24 1.13 -4.03 0.84
CA TYR A 24 2.22 -4.09 1.81
C TYR A 24 1.98 -3.29 3.10
N GLY A 25 0.76 -2.82 3.36
CA GLY A 25 0.38 -2.23 4.64
C GLY A 25 0.52 -0.71 4.76
N ASN A 26 0.91 0.01 3.70
CA ASN A 26 1.03 1.47 3.68
C ASN A 26 -0.06 2.12 2.85
N THR A 27 -0.28 3.42 2.99
CA THR A 27 -1.14 4.16 2.05
C THR A 27 -0.49 4.22 0.66
N GLY A 28 -1.24 3.90 -0.38
CA GLY A 28 -0.74 3.88 -1.76
C GLY A 28 -1.82 3.46 -2.76
N LEU A 29 -1.42 2.80 -3.83
CA LEU A 29 -2.32 2.15 -4.78
C LEU A 29 -2.55 0.68 -4.40
N LEU A 30 -2.28 -0.27 -5.31
CA LEU A 30 -2.30 -1.71 -5.01
C LEU A 30 -0.89 -2.15 -4.53
N HIS A 31 0.12 -2.01 -5.39
CA HIS A 31 1.52 -2.33 -5.11
C HIS A 31 2.42 -1.10 -5.15
N ALA A 32 2.08 -0.12 -6.01
CA ALA A 32 2.86 1.09 -6.19
C ALA A 32 2.53 2.15 -5.13
N PRO A 33 3.53 2.86 -4.60
CA PRO A 33 3.29 3.98 -3.69
C PRO A 33 2.66 5.16 -4.42
N SER A 34 1.84 5.91 -3.70
CA SER A 34 1.28 7.20 -4.13
C SER A 34 1.69 8.31 -3.17
N ALA A 35 1.45 9.58 -3.55
CA ALA A 35 1.66 10.71 -2.65
C ALA A 35 0.40 11.05 -1.81
N GLU A 36 -0.61 10.21 -1.84
CA GLU A 36 -1.74 10.33 -0.94
C GLU A 36 -1.34 9.97 0.50
N MET A 37 -1.97 10.62 1.46
CA MET A 37 -1.81 10.35 2.89
C MET A 37 -3.19 10.22 3.52
N GLN A 38 -3.34 9.31 4.47
CA GLN A 38 -4.55 9.29 5.30
C GLN A 38 -4.70 10.62 6.05
N LYS A 39 -5.90 10.88 6.52
CA LYS A 39 -6.12 12.00 7.44
C LYS A 39 -5.23 11.82 8.68
N ASP A 40 -4.77 12.92 9.26
CA ASP A 40 -4.03 12.89 10.52
C ASP A 40 -4.81 12.15 11.63
N LYS A 41 -4.06 11.61 12.57
CA LYS A 41 -4.61 10.82 13.68
C LYS A 41 -5.46 9.61 13.21
N THR A 42 -5.12 9.04 12.05
CA THR A 42 -5.78 7.82 11.55
C THR A 42 -4.89 6.61 11.83
N VAL A 43 -5.48 5.59 12.44
CA VAL A 43 -4.87 4.28 12.66
C VAL A 43 -5.54 3.27 11.73
N LEU A 44 -4.73 2.48 11.04
CA LEU A 44 -5.16 1.41 10.17
C LEU A 44 -4.66 0.09 10.73
N ILE A 45 -5.56 -0.86 10.94
CA ILE A 45 -5.22 -2.23 11.34
C ILE A 45 -5.81 -3.16 10.30
N GLY A 46 -4.98 -3.96 9.66
CA GLY A 46 -5.46 -4.78 8.57
C GLY A 46 -4.59 -5.98 8.26
N GLY A 47 -5.01 -6.70 7.24
CA GLY A 47 -4.27 -7.81 6.70
C GLY A 47 -4.70 -8.11 5.27
N ASN A 48 -3.77 -8.69 4.51
CA ASN A 48 -3.96 -9.02 3.12
C ASN A 48 -3.57 -10.47 2.85
N PHE A 49 -4.28 -11.07 1.92
CA PHE A 49 -3.86 -12.25 1.21
C PHE A 49 -2.94 -11.82 0.07
N LEU A 50 -1.74 -12.41 0.02
CA LEU A 50 -0.74 -12.17 -1.01
C LEU A 50 -0.65 -13.38 -1.93
N ASN A 51 -0.88 -13.18 -3.22
CA ASN A 51 -0.60 -14.24 -4.18
C ASN A 51 0.91 -14.48 -4.28
N LYS A 52 1.30 -15.63 -4.80
CA LYS A 52 2.70 -16.07 -4.87
C LYS A 52 3.60 -15.14 -5.72
N GLU A 53 3.06 -14.38 -6.65
CA GLU A 53 3.83 -13.45 -7.49
C GLU A 53 4.25 -12.17 -6.73
N LEU A 54 3.62 -11.93 -5.57
CA LEU A 54 3.94 -10.83 -4.65
C LEU A 54 4.90 -11.23 -3.54
N THR A 55 5.37 -12.47 -3.56
CA THR A 55 6.29 -13.04 -2.58
C THR A 55 7.65 -13.32 -3.22
N PRO A 56 8.71 -13.56 -2.44
CA PRO A 56 9.97 -14.03 -2.98
C PRO A 56 9.79 -15.24 -3.89
N GLY A 57 10.47 -15.26 -5.03
CA GLY A 57 10.34 -16.35 -6.02
C GLY A 57 10.63 -17.75 -5.46
N THR A 58 11.42 -17.83 -4.39
CA THR A 58 11.75 -19.06 -3.69
C THR A 58 10.60 -19.61 -2.83
N TRP A 59 9.60 -18.79 -2.48
CA TRP A 59 8.52 -19.27 -1.63
C TRP A 59 7.52 -20.14 -2.37
N TYR A 60 7.23 -19.88 -3.64
CA TYR A 60 6.32 -20.66 -4.50
C TYR A 60 4.90 -20.86 -3.95
N TYR A 61 4.48 -20.13 -2.90
CA TYR A 61 3.18 -20.24 -2.25
C TYR A 61 2.55 -18.89 -1.98
N HIS A 62 1.24 -18.88 -1.80
CA HIS A 62 0.47 -17.75 -1.32
C HIS A 62 0.70 -17.56 0.17
N THR A 63 0.65 -16.32 0.64
CA THR A 63 0.81 -16.00 2.04
C THR A 63 -0.13 -14.88 2.49
N TYR A 64 0.07 -14.44 3.72
CA TYR A 64 -0.70 -13.37 4.34
C TYR A 64 0.25 -12.39 5.00
N ASN A 65 -0.15 -11.13 5.03
CA ASN A 65 0.44 -10.16 5.94
C ASN A 65 -0.62 -9.57 6.86
N TYR A 66 -0.17 -9.01 7.95
CA TYR A 66 -0.96 -8.13 8.81
C TYR A 66 -0.13 -6.91 9.16
N TYR A 67 -0.82 -5.80 9.42
CA TYR A 67 -0.13 -4.53 9.61
C TYR A 67 -0.88 -3.60 10.55
N LEU A 68 -0.10 -2.70 11.14
CA LEU A 68 -0.54 -1.52 11.85
C LEU A 68 0.09 -0.31 11.17
N ASN A 69 -0.73 0.66 10.77
CA ASN A 69 -0.25 1.89 10.15
C ASN A 69 -0.88 3.08 10.87
N VAL A 70 -0.10 4.12 11.13
CA VAL A 70 -0.53 5.30 11.86
C VAL A 70 -0.10 6.55 11.11
N THR A 71 -1.06 7.36 10.71
CA THR A 71 -0.80 8.72 10.24
C THR A 71 -0.82 9.64 11.44
N ILE A 72 0.37 9.97 11.94
CA ILE A 72 0.56 10.76 13.16
C ILE A 72 0.23 12.22 12.90
N PHE A 73 0.77 12.75 11.81
CA PHE A 73 0.56 14.10 11.32
C PHE A 73 0.14 14.06 9.84
N PRO A 74 -0.44 15.13 9.30
CA PRO A 74 -0.84 15.16 7.88
C PRO A 74 0.33 14.92 6.90
N TRP A 75 1.55 14.94 7.39
CA TRP A 75 2.78 14.74 6.62
C TRP A 75 3.62 13.53 7.04
N LEU A 76 3.22 12.80 8.10
CA LEU A 76 3.98 11.67 8.65
C LEU A 76 3.10 10.45 8.85
N GLU A 77 3.43 9.37 8.16
CA GLU A 77 2.83 8.05 8.32
C GLU A 77 3.91 7.03 8.68
N VAL A 78 3.64 6.23 9.70
CA VAL A 78 4.52 5.16 10.19
C VAL A 78 3.75 3.86 10.20
N GLY A 79 4.34 2.79 9.69
CA GLY A 79 3.73 1.47 9.64
C GLY A 79 4.63 0.39 10.21
N TYR A 80 3.99 -0.70 10.62
CA TYR A 80 4.61 -1.95 10.99
C TYR A 80 3.88 -3.09 10.28
N THR A 81 4.61 -3.90 9.55
CA THR A 81 4.04 -5.00 8.77
C THR A 81 4.75 -6.30 9.11
N CYS A 82 3.96 -7.37 9.21
CA CYS A 82 4.43 -8.74 9.35
C CYS A 82 3.91 -9.57 8.19
N THR A 83 4.80 -10.16 7.42
CA THR A 83 4.45 -11.12 6.37
C THR A 83 4.79 -12.53 6.83
N LEU A 84 3.82 -13.42 6.78
CA LEU A 84 3.98 -14.80 7.22
C LEU A 84 4.75 -15.59 6.18
N PHE A 85 5.66 -16.46 6.63
CA PHE A 85 6.30 -17.42 5.75
C PHE A 85 6.46 -18.81 6.40
N LYS A 86 6.59 -19.84 5.55
CA LYS A 86 6.71 -21.22 6.00
C LYS A 86 8.15 -21.55 6.34
N ALA A 87 8.35 -22.23 7.47
CA ALA A 87 9.67 -22.70 7.87
C ALA A 87 10.31 -23.66 6.84
N GLU A 88 9.50 -24.41 6.12
CA GLU A 88 9.94 -25.34 5.09
C GLU A 88 10.70 -24.63 3.95
N ALA A 89 10.23 -23.44 3.56
CA ALA A 89 10.88 -22.63 2.52
C ALA A 89 12.31 -22.19 2.92
N LEU A 90 12.65 -22.28 4.19
CA LEU A 90 13.94 -21.92 4.75
C LEU A 90 14.83 -23.13 5.04
N GLY A 91 14.38 -24.34 4.77
CA GLY A 91 15.06 -25.55 5.21
C GLY A 91 15.11 -25.73 6.73
N LEU A 92 14.28 -24.99 7.47
CA LEU A 92 14.24 -24.96 8.93
C LEU A 92 13.20 -25.90 9.52
N ALA A 93 12.30 -26.44 8.69
CA ALA A 93 11.26 -27.30 9.19
C ALA A 93 11.84 -28.60 9.71
N PRO A 94 11.57 -28.97 10.95
CA PRO A 94 11.70 -30.36 11.33
C PRO A 94 10.78 -31.18 10.43
N TYR A 95 11.19 -32.40 10.09
CA TYR A 95 10.53 -33.30 9.16
C TYR A 95 8.99 -33.22 9.24
N GLY A 96 8.35 -32.80 8.15
CA GLY A 96 6.90 -32.80 8.02
C GLY A 96 6.14 -31.53 8.45
N TYR A 97 6.80 -30.46 8.87
CA TYR A 97 6.13 -29.22 9.25
C TYR A 97 6.01 -28.25 8.07
N SER A 98 4.78 -27.98 7.62
CA SER A 98 4.47 -27.09 6.47
C SER A 98 3.72 -25.81 6.84
N GLY A 99 3.62 -25.49 8.13
CA GLY A 99 2.85 -24.35 8.64
C GLY A 99 3.58 -23.00 8.53
N PHE A 100 2.82 -21.93 8.64
CA PHE A 100 3.36 -20.57 8.79
C PHE A 100 3.93 -20.40 10.20
N THR A 101 5.23 -20.44 10.34
CA THR A 101 5.92 -20.39 11.64
C THR A 101 6.79 -19.19 11.83
N ASN A 102 7.15 -18.53 10.74
CA ASN A 102 8.04 -17.39 10.74
C ASN A 102 7.37 -16.14 10.15
N GLN A 103 7.96 -14.99 10.43
CA GLN A 103 7.44 -13.70 10.02
C GLN A 103 8.59 -12.82 9.55
N ASP A 104 8.45 -12.27 8.36
CA ASP A 104 9.24 -11.12 7.92
C ASP A 104 8.58 -9.85 8.46
N ARG A 105 9.29 -9.13 9.32
CA ARG A 105 8.79 -7.97 10.07
C ARG A 105 9.57 -6.74 9.67
N TYR A 106 8.85 -5.67 9.34
CA TYR A 106 9.49 -4.42 8.98
C TYR A 106 8.69 -3.19 9.37
N PHE A 107 9.42 -2.11 9.55
CA PHE A 107 8.85 -0.77 9.71
C PHE A 107 8.83 -0.05 8.38
N SER A 108 7.88 0.84 8.23
CA SER A 108 7.77 1.75 7.09
C SER A 108 7.59 3.18 7.57
N LEU A 109 8.10 4.11 6.78
CA LEU A 109 7.99 5.54 7.01
C LEU A 109 7.62 6.24 5.72
N ARG A 110 6.68 7.17 5.79
CA ARG A 110 6.28 8.03 4.67
C ARG A 110 6.22 9.48 5.13
N LEU A 111 6.85 10.34 4.36
CA LEU A 111 6.92 11.77 4.61
C LEU A 111 6.35 12.52 3.41
N ARG A 112 5.26 13.27 3.60
CA ARG A 112 4.76 14.18 2.60
C ARG A 112 5.56 15.47 2.61
N VAL A 113 6.39 15.64 1.58
CA VAL A 113 7.26 16.80 1.41
C VAL A 113 6.47 18.01 0.91
N LEU A 114 5.53 17.78 -0.03
CA LEU A 114 4.71 18.80 -0.62
C LEU A 114 3.25 18.34 -0.72
N LYS A 115 2.31 19.22 -0.39
CA LYS A 115 0.88 19.02 -0.61
C LYS A 115 0.52 19.36 -2.04
N GLU A 116 -0.49 18.72 -2.57
CA GLU A 116 -1.06 19.06 -3.87
C GLU A 116 -1.51 20.53 -3.89
N GLY A 117 -1.10 21.25 -4.92
CA GLY A 117 -1.46 22.65 -5.10
C GLY A 117 -0.80 23.64 -4.12
N GLN A 118 0.21 23.22 -3.36
CA GLN A 118 0.80 24.04 -2.28
C GLN A 118 1.53 25.28 -2.80
N LEU A 119 2.31 25.17 -3.88
CA LEU A 119 3.08 26.29 -4.44
C LEU A 119 2.39 26.90 -5.65
N TRP A 120 1.72 26.11 -6.49
CA TRP A 120 0.90 26.53 -7.60
C TRP A 120 -0.21 25.51 -7.89
N LYS A 121 -1.29 25.93 -8.52
CA LYS A 121 -2.52 25.14 -8.73
C LYS A 121 -2.31 23.75 -9.31
N HIS A 122 -1.38 23.59 -10.23
CA HIS A 122 -1.15 22.32 -10.93
C HIS A 122 -0.06 21.45 -10.30
N MET A 123 0.53 21.89 -9.21
CA MET A 123 1.56 21.15 -8.52
C MET A 123 1.03 19.84 -7.96
N PRO A 124 1.70 18.69 -8.19
CA PRO A 124 1.36 17.43 -7.56
C PRO A 124 1.75 17.43 -6.07
N ALA A 125 1.12 16.56 -5.30
CA ALA A 125 1.64 16.18 -4.00
C ALA A 125 2.91 15.34 -4.18
N ILE A 126 3.85 15.44 -3.24
CA ILE A 126 5.09 14.64 -3.24
C ILE A 126 5.29 13.99 -1.88
N VAL A 127 5.55 12.69 -1.92
CA VAL A 127 5.88 11.85 -0.75
C VAL A 127 7.21 11.17 -1.02
N VAL A 128 8.06 11.11 -0.02
CA VAL A 128 9.20 10.19 0.05
C VAL A 128 8.92 9.15 1.11
N GLY A 129 9.37 7.93 0.88
CA GLY A 129 9.10 6.87 1.83
C GLY A 129 10.07 5.71 1.73
N THR A 130 10.00 4.87 2.74
CA THR A 130 10.78 3.64 2.83
C THR A 130 10.00 2.56 3.55
N SER A 131 10.27 1.32 3.19
CA SER A 131 9.88 0.13 3.94
C SER A 131 11.15 -0.65 4.23
N ASP A 132 11.27 -1.17 5.44
CA ASP A 132 12.42 -1.98 5.89
C ASP A 132 13.80 -1.34 5.59
N PRO A 133 14.05 -0.11 6.04
CA PRO A 133 15.29 0.59 5.68
C PRO A 133 16.55 0.02 6.33
N TYR A 134 16.39 -0.78 7.37
CA TYR A 134 17.49 -1.25 8.22
C TYR A 134 17.80 -2.73 8.07
N THR A 135 16.88 -3.54 7.56
CA THR A 135 17.15 -4.96 7.38
C THR A 135 18.11 -5.14 6.22
N GLU A 136 19.34 -5.43 6.53
CA GLU A 136 20.30 -5.87 5.54
C GLU A 136 20.00 -7.33 5.21
N SER A 137 19.72 -7.61 3.95
CA SER A 137 19.77 -8.96 3.41
C SER A 137 21.24 -9.42 3.32
N GLY A 138 21.92 -9.31 4.45
CA GLY A 138 23.29 -9.76 4.57
C GLY A 138 23.32 -11.27 4.50
N ALA A 139 24.01 -11.83 3.54
CA ALA A 139 24.47 -13.19 3.68
C ALA A 139 25.26 -13.27 5.00
N ASN A 140 24.79 -14.08 5.95
CA ASN A 140 25.61 -14.41 7.08
C ASN A 140 26.91 -15.02 6.53
N PRO A 141 28.09 -14.53 6.90
CA PRO A 141 29.37 -15.09 6.42
C PRO A 141 29.48 -16.59 6.62
N ASN A 142 28.69 -17.18 7.51
CA ASN A 142 28.63 -18.61 7.78
C ASN A 142 27.61 -19.38 6.94
N GLY A 143 26.95 -18.76 5.93
CA GLY A 143 26.01 -19.44 5.05
C GLY A 143 24.70 -19.88 5.71
N GLN A 144 24.46 -19.48 6.95
CA GLN A 144 23.24 -19.86 7.66
C GLN A 144 22.15 -18.80 7.46
N LEU A 145 20.98 -19.23 7.02
CA LEU A 145 19.64 -18.63 7.17
C LEU A 145 19.43 -17.15 6.83
N SER A 146 20.42 -16.34 6.90
CA SER A 146 20.36 -14.92 6.55
C SER A 146 20.45 -14.66 5.05
N SER A 147 20.85 -15.66 4.28
CA SER A 147 20.76 -15.65 2.82
C SER A 147 19.36 -15.96 2.33
N VAL A 148 18.43 -16.13 3.24
CA VAL A 148 17.07 -16.45 2.87
C VAL A 148 16.45 -15.21 2.25
N ASP A 149 15.92 -15.39 1.07
CA ASP A 149 15.23 -14.39 0.26
C ASP A 149 14.06 -13.70 0.98
N SER A 150 13.70 -14.14 2.17
CA SER A 150 12.63 -13.58 2.98
C SER A 150 13.03 -12.36 3.79
N ASN A 151 14.27 -12.26 4.23
CA ASN A 151 14.69 -11.15 5.08
C ASN A 151 15.07 -9.94 4.22
N GLY A 152 14.42 -8.78 4.48
CA GLY A 152 14.61 -7.57 3.69
C GLY A 152 14.04 -7.64 2.28
N TYR A 153 13.23 -8.64 1.96
CA TYR A 153 12.59 -8.74 0.65
C TYR A 153 11.71 -7.54 0.36
N PHE A 154 11.00 -7.02 1.36
CA PHE A 154 10.13 -5.86 1.23
C PHE A 154 10.85 -4.52 1.44
N CYS A 155 12.19 -4.53 1.55
CA CYS A 155 12.99 -3.32 1.63
C CYS A 155 12.85 -2.51 0.35
N ARG A 156 12.45 -1.24 0.48
CA ARG A 156 12.37 -0.31 -0.65
C ARG A 156 12.45 1.13 -0.17
N PHE A 157 13.02 1.97 -1.03
CA PHE A 157 12.94 3.42 -0.95
C PHE A 157 12.14 3.91 -2.15
N TYR A 158 11.42 5.01 -2.00
CA TYR A 158 10.67 5.55 -3.11
C TYR A 158 10.42 7.05 -2.99
N VAL A 159 10.19 7.64 -4.13
CA VAL A 159 9.54 8.94 -4.27
C VAL A 159 8.26 8.75 -5.06
N ALA A 160 7.20 9.42 -4.64
CA ALA A 160 5.91 9.37 -5.32
C ALA A 160 5.34 10.77 -5.51
N ALA A 161 4.68 10.96 -6.64
CA ALA A 161 3.95 12.18 -7.00
C ALA A 161 2.50 11.80 -7.34
N THR A 162 1.54 12.61 -6.88
CA THR A 162 0.11 12.40 -7.14
C THR A 162 -0.56 13.71 -7.51
N LYS A 163 -1.38 13.67 -8.57
CA LYS A 163 -2.22 14.78 -9.00
C LYS A 163 -3.65 14.31 -9.22
N HIS A 164 -4.60 14.98 -8.57
CA HIS A 164 -6.02 14.74 -8.79
C HIS A 164 -6.58 15.75 -9.82
N LEU A 165 -7.34 15.22 -10.75
CA LEU A 165 -7.97 15.96 -11.83
C LEU A 165 -9.49 15.82 -11.72
N PRO A 166 -10.23 16.89 -11.42
CA PRO A 166 -11.68 16.87 -11.51
C PRO A 166 -12.10 16.85 -12.98
N ILE A 167 -12.91 15.88 -13.37
CA ILE A 167 -13.49 15.74 -14.73
C ILE A 167 -15.00 15.71 -14.59
N GLY A 168 -15.65 16.84 -14.77
CA GLY A 168 -17.07 16.98 -14.46
C GLY A 168 -17.33 16.76 -12.97
N ASN A 169 -18.13 15.74 -12.65
CA ASN A 169 -18.44 15.36 -11.26
C ASN A 169 -17.53 14.21 -10.76
N GLU A 170 -16.62 13.72 -11.58
CA GLU A 170 -15.74 12.59 -11.28
C GLU A 170 -14.36 13.10 -10.87
N GLU A 171 -13.61 12.29 -10.16
CA GLU A 171 -12.22 12.55 -9.82
C GLU A 171 -11.32 11.44 -10.35
N ILE A 172 -10.31 11.83 -11.11
CA ILE A 172 -9.26 10.94 -11.61
C ILE A 172 -7.93 11.32 -10.94
N GLY A 173 -7.30 10.36 -10.28
CA GLY A 173 -5.94 10.51 -9.76
C GLY A 173 -4.92 9.96 -10.75
N ILE A 174 -3.85 10.71 -10.95
CA ILE A 174 -2.66 10.27 -11.70
C ILE A 174 -1.52 10.17 -10.70
N HIS A 175 -0.87 9.00 -10.68
CA HIS A 175 0.16 8.66 -9.72
C HIS A 175 1.42 8.21 -10.45
N LEU A 176 2.55 8.80 -10.09
CA LEU A 176 3.86 8.44 -10.60
C LEU A 176 4.76 8.14 -9.42
N SER A 177 5.56 7.11 -9.50
CA SER A 177 6.55 6.82 -8.48
C SER A 177 7.80 6.18 -9.07
N TYR A 178 8.88 6.28 -8.33
CA TYR A 178 10.11 5.57 -8.61
C TYR A 178 10.51 4.81 -7.36
N LEU A 179 10.66 3.50 -7.53
CA LEU A 179 11.02 2.57 -6.46
C LEU A 179 12.48 2.16 -6.62
N TYR A 180 13.17 2.09 -5.50
CA TYR A 180 14.52 1.60 -5.41
C TYR A 180 14.62 0.56 -4.31
N ASN A 181 15.14 -0.63 -4.64
CA ASN A 181 15.51 -1.65 -3.68
C ASN A 181 17.01 -1.96 -3.82
N ARG A 182 17.66 -2.27 -2.72
CA ARG A 182 19.07 -2.68 -2.72
C ARG A 182 19.29 -4.07 -3.29
N ARG A 183 18.24 -4.91 -3.30
CA ARG A 183 18.29 -6.26 -3.88
C ARG A 183 18.09 -6.18 -5.39
N ILE A 184 18.98 -6.80 -6.11
CA ILE A 184 18.94 -6.81 -7.60
C ILE A 184 17.75 -7.66 -8.09
N ASP A 185 17.39 -8.70 -7.35
CA ASP A 185 16.29 -9.62 -7.65
C ASP A 185 14.90 -9.10 -7.26
N TYR A 186 14.82 -7.94 -6.60
CA TYR A 186 13.55 -7.37 -6.19
C TYR A 186 12.83 -6.74 -7.39
N HIS A 187 11.67 -7.27 -7.69
CA HIS A 187 10.96 -6.94 -8.92
C HIS A 187 10.20 -5.61 -8.88
N LEU A 188 9.89 -5.06 -7.70
CA LEU A 188 9.32 -3.73 -7.55
C LEU A 188 10.43 -2.68 -7.49
N ASN A 189 11.17 -2.52 -8.58
CA ASN A 189 12.34 -1.64 -8.68
C ASN A 189 12.29 -0.89 -10.01
N GLY A 190 12.21 0.42 -9.99
CA GLY A 190 12.09 1.27 -11.17
C GLY A 190 10.85 2.16 -11.18
N PRO A 191 10.46 2.69 -12.34
CA PRO A 191 9.30 3.56 -12.47
C PRO A 191 8.00 2.78 -12.34
N ALA A 192 7.04 3.35 -11.61
CA ALA A 192 5.68 2.86 -11.52
C ALA A 192 4.69 4.00 -11.80
N VAL A 193 3.55 3.63 -12.36
CA VAL A 193 2.49 4.57 -12.72
C VAL A 193 1.13 3.97 -12.38
N GLY A 194 0.20 4.81 -11.94
CA GLY A 194 -1.15 4.37 -11.68
C GLY A 194 -2.19 5.45 -11.95
N ILE A 195 -3.40 4.98 -12.18
CA ILE A 195 -4.58 5.81 -12.35
C ILE A 195 -5.63 5.33 -11.37
N THR A 196 -6.28 6.26 -10.71
CA THR A 196 -7.43 6.00 -9.86
C THR A 196 -8.66 6.74 -10.36
N TRP A 197 -9.80 6.11 -10.21
CA TRP A 197 -11.09 6.72 -10.52
C TRP A 197 -12.04 6.55 -9.33
N ASN A 198 -12.58 7.68 -8.86
CA ASN A 198 -13.56 7.75 -7.80
C ASN A 198 -14.91 8.15 -8.40
N PRO A 199 -15.84 7.19 -8.64
CA PRO A 199 -17.14 7.50 -9.19
C PRO A 199 -17.98 8.37 -8.25
N SER A 200 -18.49 9.49 -8.73
CA SER A 200 -19.29 10.43 -7.92
C SER A 200 -20.57 9.81 -7.36
N ARG A 201 -21.16 8.82 -8.08
CA ARG A 201 -22.36 8.08 -7.63
C ARG A 201 -22.07 7.11 -6.49
N HIS A 202 -20.83 6.68 -6.33
CA HIS A 202 -20.37 5.73 -5.33
C HIS A 202 -19.06 6.22 -4.69
N PRO A 203 -19.10 7.27 -3.87
CA PRO A 203 -17.90 7.90 -3.32
C PRO A 203 -17.10 6.97 -2.38
N GLN A 204 -17.67 5.84 -1.98
CA GLN A 204 -17.00 4.78 -1.21
C GLN A 204 -16.20 3.81 -2.11
N LEU A 205 -16.38 3.88 -3.42
CA LEU A 205 -15.69 3.03 -4.41
C LEU A 205 -14.51 3.80 -5.01
N ARG A 206 -13.38 3.14 -5.12
CA ARG A 206 -12.26 3.58 -5.94
C ARG A 206 -11.82 2.43 -6.84
N LEU A 207 -11.69 2.70 -8.11
CA LEU A 207 -11.09 1.79 -9.08
C LEU A 207 -9.64 2.19 -9.32
N ILE A 208 -8.77 1.20 -9.48
CA ILE A 208 -7.33 1.39 -9.59
C ILE A 208 -6.82 0.55 -10.75
N ALA A 209 -5.98 1.16 -11.58
CA ALA A 209 -5.15 0.46 -12.55
C ALA A 209 -3.73 0.96 -12.41
N GLU A 210 -2.75 0.06 -12.35
CA GLU A 210 -1.35 0.43 -12.17
C GLU A 210 -0.39 -0.48 -12.92
N TYR A 211 0.76 0.07 -13.21
CA TYR A 211 1.99 -0.64 -13.53
C TYR A 211 2.96 -0.43 -12.37
N ASP A 212 3.37 -1.49 -11.71
CA ASP A 212 4.10 -1.47 -10.44
C ASP A 212 5.62 -1.58 -10.58
N ALA A 213 6.16 -1.20 -11.73
CA ALA A 213 7.54 -1.37 -12.20
C ALA A 213 7.85 -2.78 -12.75
N LYS A 214 6.91 -3.71 -12.68
CA LYS A 214 7.04 -5.06 -13.26
C LYS A 214 5.79 -5.48 -14.03
N ASP A 215 4.65 -5.39 -13.37
CA ASP A 215 3.41 -5.97 -13.84
C ASP A 215 2.27 -4.96 -13.86
N ILE A 216 1.23 -5.26 -14.63
CA ILE A 216 -0.02 -4.52 -14.60
C ILE A 216 -0.94 -5.18 -13.57
N ALA A 217 -1.48 -4.36 -12.68
CA ALA A 217 -2.52 -4.75 -11.75
C ALA A 217 -3.75 -3.85 -11.90
N VAL A 218 -4.91 -4.43 -11.71
CA VAL A 218 -6.19 -3.71 -11.62
C VAL A 218 -6.89 -4.11 -10.34
N GLY A 219 -7.59 -3.18 -9.74
CA GLY A 219 -8.27 -3.47 -8.48
C GLY A 219 -9.34 -2.46 -8.14
N ALA A 220 -9.99 -2.73 -7.03
CA ALA A 220 -10.99 -1.86 -6.46
C ALA A 220 -10.85 -1.82 -4.96
N THR A 221 -11.15 -0.67 -4.38
CA THR A 221 -11.29 -0.52 -2.94
C THR A 221 -12.66 0.02 -2.60
N TYR A 222 -13.20 -0.42 -1.48
CA TYR A 222 -14.51 0.00 -1.00
C TYR A 222 -14.48 0.28 0.50
N LEU A 223 -15.01 1.43 0.90
CA LEU A 223 -15.11 1.82 2.30
C LEU A 223 -16.52 1.55 2.83
N LEU A 224 -16.64 0.55 3.70
CA LEU A 224 -17.86 0.16 4.37
C LEU A 224 -17.95 0.89 5.73
N PHE A 225 -19.12 1.41 6.05
CA PHE A 225 -19.44 2.02 7.34
C PHE A 225 -18.44 3.10 7.80
N ASN A 226 -17.73 3.74 6.87
CA ASN A 226 -16.65 4.72 7.10
C ASN A 226 -15.41 4.19 7.85
N HIS A 227 -15.38 2.91 8.17
CA HIS A 227 -14.30 2.30 8.96
C HIS A 227 -13.69 1.07 8.33
N LEU A 228 -14.48 0.21 7.68
CA LEU A 228 -13.98 -1.02 7.10
C LEU A 228 -13.62 -0.80 5.63
N HIS A 229 -12.34 -0.84 5.33
CA HIS A 229 -11.81 -0.72 3.98
C HIS A 229 -11.53 -2.12 3.42
N ALA A 230 -12.20 -2.47 2.34
CA ALA A 230 -11.96 -3.70 1.60
C ALA A 230 -11.19 -3.39 0.31
N GLN A 231 -10.23 -4.22 -0.04
CA GLN A 231 -9.45 -4.14 -1.27
C GLN A 231 -9.44 -5.50 -1.97
N VAL A 232 -9.61 -5.46 -3.27
CA VAL A 232 -9.45 -6.62 -4.16
C VAL A 232 -8.62 -6.21 -5.35
N GLU A 233 -7.79 -7.11 -5.83
CA GLU A 233 -6.90 -6.84 -6.95
C GLU A 233 -6.63 -8.08 -7.78
N MET A 234 -6.26 -7.86 -9.02
CA MET A 234 -5.86 -8.88 -9.96
C MET A 234 -4.61 -8.43 -10.72
N GLN A 235 -3.51 -9.12 -10.48
CA GLN A 235 -2.23 -8.89 -11.13
C GLN A 235 -2.14 -9.73 -12.41
N ARG A 236 -1.69 -9.13 -13.53
CA ARG A 236 -1.63 -9.79 -14.86
C ARG A 236 -2.95 -10.40 -15.30
N MET A 237 -4.08 -9.92 -14.79
CA MET A 237 -5.42 -10.51 -15.03
C MET A 237 -5.52 -12.00 -14.68
N LYS A 238 -4.68 -12.49 -13.78
CA LYS A 238 -4.57 -13.92 -13.42
C LYS A 238 -4.43 -14.17 -11.92
N TYR A 239 -3.67 -13.35 -11.22
CA TYR A 239 -3.32 -13.60 -9.83
C TYR A 239 -4.11 -12.67 -8.93
N PHE A 240 -4.96 -13.27 -8.11
CA PHE A 240 -5.81 -12.54 -7.16
C PHE A 240 -5.05 -12.26 -5.86
N SER A 241 -5.24 -11.07 -5.31
CA SER A 241 -4.92 -10.71 -3.94
C SER A 241 -6.00 -9.77 -3.40
N GLY A 242 -5.99 -9.54 -2.10
CA GLY A 242 -6.94 -8.64 -1.48
C GLY A 242 -6.84 -8.64 0.02
N GLY A 243 -7.49 -7.68 0.64
CA GLY A 243 -7.41 -7.52 2.08
C GLY A 243 -8.51 -6.69 2.69
N LEU A 244 -8.46 -6.64 4.00
CA LEU A 244 -9.38 -5.86 4.83
C LEU A 244 -8.56 -5.02 5.80
N CYS A 245 -9.02 -3.80 6.03
CA CYS A 245 -8.42 -2.87 6.96
C CYS A 245 -9.49 -2.13 7.73
N TYR A 246 -9.33 -2.03 9.03
CA TYR A 246 -10.17 -1.21 9.89
C TYR A 246 -9.51 0.14 10.15
N LYS A 247 -10.24 1.23 9.87
CA LYS A 247 -9.80 2.62 10.07
C LYS A 247 -10.35 3.16 11.36
N ILE A 248 -9.47 3.65 12.24
CA ILE A 248 -9.79 4.29 13.50
C ILE A 248 -9.35 5.76 13.40
N TYR A 249 -10.28 6.67 13.64
CA TYR A 249 -9.99 8.11 13.69
C TYR A 249 -9.85 8.52 15.15
N LEU A 250 -8.62 8.86 15.53
CA LEU A 250 -8.34 9.37 16.88
C LEU A 250 -8.79 10.85 16.97
N LYS A 251 -9.15 11.25 18.17
CA LYS A 251 -9.57 12.64 18.46
C LYS A 251 -8.40 13.58 18.68
#